data_48b15c20d11c43382749ff25d5ef822d
#
_entry.id   48b15c20d11c43382749ff25d5ef822d
#
_cell.length_a   1.000
_cell.length_b   1.000
_cell.length_c   1.000
_cell.angle_alpha   90.00
_cell.angle_beta   90.00
_cell.angle_gamma   90.00
#
_symmetry.space_group_name_H-M   'P 1'
#
loop_
_entity.id
_entity.type
_entity.pdbx_description
1 polymer ?
#
loop_
_entity_poly.entity_id
_entity_poly.type
_entity_poly.pdbx_seq_one_letter_code
_entity_poly.pdbx_strand_id
1 'polypeptide(L)'
;MTKGFKVFNEDWTCNGFQYEIGKTFEMKESPICCNRGFHFCTNLSDCFNYYAFNSDNKVAEVEAIGEVVSDSGDTKHCTNKIKIVRELTWHEVLDLVNMGKDCTGLCNSGDCN
;
A
#
# COMPACT_ATOMS: atom_id res chain seq x y z
N MET A 1 -12.52 -3.77 -10.01
CA MET A 1 -11.46 -4.01 -9.01
C MET A 1 -10.68 -2.75 -8.78
N THR A 2 -10.30 -2.49 -7.55
CA THR A 2 -9.53 -1.31 -7.19
C THR A 2 -8.07 -1.70 -7.00
N LYS A 3 -7.18 -1.06 -7.73
CA LYS A 3 -5.74 -1.29 -7.60
C LYS A 3 -5.16 -0.31 -6.59
N GLY A 4 -4.14 -0.76 -5.87
CA GLY A 4 -3.49 0.09 -4.90
C GLY A 4 -2.18 -0.51 -4.43
N PHE A 5 -1.73 -0.01 -3.28
CA PHE A 5 -0.44 -0.36 -2.71
C PHE A 5 -0.58 -0.65 -1.24
N LYS A 6 0.31 -1.50 -0.73
CA LYS A 6 0.32 -1.85 0.68
C LYS A 6 1.77 -2.03 1.13
N VAL A 7 2.06 -1.57 2.35
CA VAL A 7 3.37 -1.68 2.96
C VAL A 7 3.32 -2.77 4.03
N PHE A 8 4.35 -3.59 4.08
CA PHE A 8 4.45 -4.74 4.99
C PHE A 8 5.76 -4.67 5.74
N ASN A 9 5.85 -5.35 6.86
CA ASN A 9 7.12 -5.59 7.53
C ASN A 9 8.02 -6.44 6.64
N GLU A 10 9.28 -6.55 7.03
CA GLU A 10 10.28 -7.29 6.26
C GLU A 10 9.88 -8.74 6.01
N ASP A 11 9.16 -9.34 6.93
CA ASP A 11 8.70 -10.72 6.84
C ASP A 11 7.32 -10.87 6.19
N TRP A 12 6.82 -9.83 5.52
CA TRP A 12 5.51 -9.80 4.86
C TRP A 12 4.33 -9.84 5.82
N THR A 13 4.55 -9.47 7.09
CA THR A 13 3.42 -9.31 8.02
C THR A 13 2.94 -7.87 8.04
N CYS A 14 1.69 -7.70 8.39
CA CYS A 14 1.11 -6.37 8.62
C CYS A 14 0.02 -6.55 9.68
N ASN A 15 0.16 -5.83 10.78
CA ASN A 15 -0.77 -5.92 11.92
C ASN A 15 -0.97 -7.36 12.40
N GLY A 16 0.12 -8.13 12.41
CA GLY A 16 0.09 -9.52 12.89
C GLY A 16 -0.44 -10.54 11.90
N PHE A 17 -0.82 -10.11 10.71
CA PHE A 17 -1.33 -11.00 9.67
C PHE A 17 -0.22 -11.31 8.66
N GLN A 18 -0.05 -12.57 8.29
CA GLN A 18 0.97 -13.01 7.33
C GLN A 18 0.42 -12.98 5.92
N TYR A 19 1.09 -12.24 5.03
CA TYR A 19 0.73 -12.14 3.62
C TYR A 19 1.76 -12.88 2.77
N GLU A 20 1.40 -13.12 1.51
CA GLU A 20 2.29 -13.79 0.56
C GLU A 20 1.98 -13.30 -0.85
N ILE A 21 3.04 -13.06 -1.64
CA ILE A 21 2.91 -12.60 -3.01
C ILE A 21 2.15 -13.64 -3.84
N GLY A 22 1.24 -13.15 -4.66
CA GLY A 22 0.47 -13.99 -5.58
C GLY A 22 -0.77 -14.61 -4.96
N LYS A 23 -0.99 -14.42 -3.67
CA LYS A 23 -2.14 -15.01 -2.98
C LYS A 23 -3.25 -14.01 -2.76
N THR A 24 -4.46 -14.53 -2.64
CA THR A 24 -5.66 -13.77 -2.33
C THR A 24 -6.11 -14.11 -0.93
N PHE A 25 -6.44 -13.07 -0.16
CA PHE A 25 -6.88 -13.21 1.22
C PHE A 25 -8.29 -12.64 1.34
N GLU A 26 -9.14 -13.31 2.11
CA GLU A 26 -10.53 -12.94 2.24
C GLU A 26 -11.00 -13.09 3.67
N MET A 27 -11.85 -12.16 4.12
CA MET A 27 -12.60 -12.31 5.35
C MET A 27 -14.09 -12.26 5.04
N LYS A 28 -14.89 -12.91 5.85
CA LYS A 28 -16.34 -13.02 5.60
C LYS A 28 -17.08 -11.74 5.92
N GLU A 29 -16.61 -11.00 6.90
CA GLU A 29 -17.28 -9.78 7.36
C GLU A 29 -17.05 -8.64 6.37
N SER A 30 -17.99 -7.70 6.36
CA SER A 30 -17.80 -6.46 5.61
C SER A 30 -16.69 -5.63 6.25
N PRO A 31 -15.89 -4.91 5.45
CA PRO A 31 -14.81 -4.11 6.01
C PRO A 31 -15.33 -2.88 6.73
N ILE A 32 -14.63 -2.50 7.79
CA ILE A 32 -14.87 -1.24 8.51
C ILE A 32 -13.54 -0.51 8.57
N CYS A 33 -13.45 0.65 7.94
CA CYS A 33 -12.21 1.37 7.81
C CYS A 33 -11.56 1.63 9.16
N CYS A 34 -10.25 1.38 9.25
CA CYS A 34 -9.44 1.52 10.46
C CYS A 34 -9.79 0.53 11.58
N ASN A 35 -10.70 -0.37 11.34
CA ASN A 35 -11.16 -1.30 12.37
C ASN A 35 -11.09 -2.75 11.90
N ARG A 36 -11.61 -3.05 10.73
CA ARG A 36 -11.69 -4.43 10.23
C ARG A 36 -11.50 -4.45 8.73
N GLY A 37 -10.61 -5.33 8.24
CA GLY A 37 -10.39 -5.50 6.82
C GLY A 37 -8.93 -5.36 6.45
N PHE A 38 -8.65 -5.53 5.17
CA PHE A 38 -7.30 -5.40 4.62
C PHE A 38 -7.14 -3.97 4.11
N HIS A 39 -6.18 -3.24 4.68
CA HIS A 39 -5.96 -1.83 4.38
C HIS A 39 -4.98 -1.67 3.23
N PHE A 40 -5.23 -0.69 2.38
CA PHE A 40 -4.35 -0.35 1.28
C PHE A 40 -4.56 1.12 0.90
N CYS A 41 -3.64 1.67 0.11
CA CYS A 41 -3.77 3.05 -0.40
C CYS A 41 -3.73 3.02 -1.92
N THR A 42 -4.52 3.89 -2.55
CA THR A 42 -4.47 4.04 -4.00
C THR A 42 -3.34 4.96 -4.45
N ASN A 43 -2.81 5.76 -3.54
CA ASN A 43 -1.63 6.59 -3.77
C ASN A 43 -0.51 6.10 -2.87
N LEU A 44 0.60 5.65 -3.46
CA LEU A 44 1.68 5.03 -2.70
C LEU A 44 2.29 5.98 -1.66
N SER A 45 2.44 7.26 -1.99
CA SER A 45 3.04 8.20 -1.04
C SER A 45 2.19 8.33 0.23
N ASP A 46 0.88 8.11 0.15
CA ASP A 46 0.02 8.16 1.32
C ASP A 46 0.24 6.98 2.26
N CYS A 47 0.75 5.85 1.75
CA CYS A 47 1.09 4.72 2.61
C CYS A 47 2.12 5.13 3.66
N PHE A 48 3.02 6.02 3.31
CA PHE A 48 4.10 6.43 4.21
C PHE A 48 3.66 7.47 5.24
N ASN A 49 2.40 7.85 5.24
CA ASN A 49 1.81 8.55 6.38
C ASN A 49 1.54 7.60 7.55
N TYR A 50 1.45 6.31 7.27
CA TYR A 50 1.11 5.29 8.27
C TYR A 50 2.26 4.34 8.55
N TYR A 51 3.21 4.22 7.64
CA TYR A 51 4.34 3.30 7.76
C TYR A 51 5.64 4.06 7.51
N ALA A 52 6.71 3.64 8.18
CA ALA A 52 8.01 4.26 8.01
C ALA A 52 8.49 4.09 6.57
N PHE A 53 9.11 5.12 6.01
CA PHE A 53 9.74 5.07 4.71
C PHE A 53 11.10 4.40 4.88
N ASN A 54 11.10 3.08 5.00
CA ASN A 54 12.28 2.29 5.39
C ASN A 54 12.44 1.16 4.37
N SER A 55 13.62 1.06 3.77
CA SER A 55 13.89 0.07 2.73
C SER A 55 13.88 -1.37 3.25
N ASP A 56 13.87 -1.58 4.56
CA ASP A 56 13.70 -2.92 5.12
C ASP A 56 12.26 -3.41 5.00
N ASN A 57 11.31 -2.49 4.88
CA ASN A 57 9.92 -2.86 4.68
C ASN A 57 9.68 -3.33 3.26
N LYS A 58 8.63 -4.12 3.08
CA LYS A 58 8.20 -4.58 1.77
C LYS A 58 7.03 -3.75 1.28
N VAL A 59 6.97 -3.54 -0.03
CA VAL A 59 5.87 -2.81 -0.67
C VAL A 59 5.37 -3.67 -1.81
N ALA A 60 4.06 -3.80 -1.93
CA ALA A 60 3.47 -4.58 -3.01
C ALA A 60 2.33 -3.83 -3.67
N GLU A 61 2.16 -4.13 -4.94
CA GLU A 61 0.97 -3.75 -5.67
C GLU A 61 -0.14 -4.74 -5.32
N VAL A 62 -1.33 -4.23 -5.01
CA VAL A 62 -2.45 -5.05 -4.58
C VAL A 62 -3.70 -4.72 -5.37
N GLU A 63 -4.64 -5.65 -5.36
CA GLU A 63 -5.98 -5.44 -5.94
C GLU A 63 -7.03 -5.76 -4.90
N ALA A 64 -7.94 -4.82 -4.68
CA ALA A 64 -9.11 -5.06 -3.85
C ALA A 64 -10.17 -5.70 -4.72
N ILE A 65 -10.50 -6.96 -4.44
CA ILE A 65 -11.44 -7.73 -5.23
C ILE A 65 -12.82 -7.71 -4.61
N GLY A 66 -12.89 -7.54 -3.30
CA GLY A 66 -14.15 -7.52 -2.58
C GLY A 66 -14.73 -6.14 -2.42
N GLU A 67 -15.55 -5.99 -1.38
CA GLU A 67 -16.15 -4.71 -1.02
C GLU A 67 -15.06 -3.75 -0.55
N VAL A 68 -15.15 -2.47 -0.96
CA VAL A 68 -14.16 -1.46 -0.59
C VAL A 68 -14.86 -0.34 0.18
N VAL A 69 -14.30 0.01 1.32
CA VAL A 69 -14.71 1.14 2.14
C VAL A 69 -13.56 2.13 2.20
N SER A 70 -13.84 3.40 2.01
CA SER A 70 -12.82 4.44 1.99
C SER A 70 -12.91 5.32 3.22
N ASP A 71 -11.74 5.76 3.68
CA ASP A 71 -11.66 6.76 4.74
C ASP A 71 -11.77 8.15 4.10
N SER A 72 -12.59 9.02 4.68
CA SER A 72 -12.83 10.32 4.06
C SER A 72 -11.58 11.20 4.16
N GLY A 73 -11.27 11.89 3.07
CA GLY A 73 -10.16 12.82 3.02
C GLY A 73 -8.80 12.19 2.75
N ASP A 74 -8.76 10.90 2.46
CA ASP A 74 -7.50 10.18 2.25
C ASP A 74 -7.68 9.17 1.13
N THR A 75 -6.56 8.64 0.61
CA THR A 75 -6.58 7.54 -0.35
C THR A 75 -6.46 6.19 0.34
N LYS A 76 -6.60 6.15 1.64
CA LYS A 76 -6.60 4.92 2.43
C LYS A 76 -7.95 4.24 2.32
N HIS A 77 -7.91 2.96 2.00
CA HIS A 77 -9.11 2.15 1.81
C HIS A 77 -8.98 0.84 2.56
N CYS A 78 -10.07 0.14 2.65
CA CYS A 78 -10.15 -1.14 3.34
C CYS A 78 -11.06 -2.07 2.56
N THR A 79 -10.68 -3.34 2.42
CA THR A 79 -11.46 -4.32 1.68
C THR A 79 -11.54 -5.62 2.46
N ASN A 80 -12.56 -6.44 2.16
CA ASN A 80 -12.66 -7.76 2.75
C ASN A 80 -12.05 -8.86 1.87
N LYS A 81 -11.52 -8.51 0.69
CA LYS A 81 -10.84 -9.48 -0.16
C LYS A 81 -9.75 -8.76 -0.96
N ILE A 82 -8.50 -9.19 -0.76
CA ILE A 82 -7.35 -8.52 -1.36
C ILE A 82 -6.42 -9.55 -2.00
N LYS A 83 -5.89 -9.22 -3.17
CA LYS A 83 -4.87 -10.02 -3.82
C LYS A 83 -3.55 -9.27 -3.78
N ILE A 84 -2.49 -9.96 -3.35
CA ILE A 84 -1.13 -9.40 -3.37
C ILE A 84 -0.53 -9.72 -4.72
N VAL A 85 -0.45 -8.72 -5.61
CA VAL A 85 -0.13 -8.96 -7.02
C VAL A 85 1.35 -9.19 -7.23
N ARG A 86 2.19 -8.25 -6.80
CA ARG A 86 3.63 -8.36 -6.97
C ARG A 86 4.36 -7.44 -6.01
N GLU A 87 5.60 -7.80 -5.69
CA GLU A 87 6.46 -6.94 -4.90
C GLU A 87 7.02 -5.82 -5.77
N LEU A 88 7.11 -4.61 -5.22
CA LEU A 88 7.77 -3.49 -5.87
C LEU A 88 9.20 -3.40 -5.35
N THR A 89 10.15 -3.15 -6.25
CA THR A 89 11.51 -2.81 -5.84
C THR A 89 11.50 -1.40 -5.24
N TRP A 90 12.48 -1.08 -4.42
CA TRP A 90 12.56 0.27 -3.87
C TRP A 90 12.83 1.32 -4.94
N HIS A 91 13.44 0.92 -6.05
CA HIS A 91 13.56 1.81 -7.21
C HIS A 91 12.18 2.18 -7.75
N GLU A 92 11.30 1.20 -7.90
CA GLU A 92 9.92 1.44 -8.33
C GLU A 92 9.15 2.29 -7.32
N VAL A 93 9.36 2.02 -6.03
CA VAL A 93 8.71 2.80 -4.97
C VAL A 93 9.08 4.27 -5.07
N LEU A 94 10.36 4.56 -5.24
CA LEU A 94 10.84 5.93 -5.36
C LEU A 94 10.25 6.62 -6.58
N ASP A 95 10.18 5.92 -7.71
CA ASP A 95 9.57 6.47 -8.92
C ASP A 95 8.10 6.82 -8.72
N LEU A 96 7.34 5.92 -8.10
CA LEU A 96 5.92 6.14 -7.88
C LEU A 96 5.66 7.26 -6.88
N VAL A 97 6.45 7.36 -5.85
CA VAL A 97 6.33 8.43 -4.87
C VAL A 97 6.65 9.78 -5.53
N ASN A 98 7.68 9.83 -6.37
CA ASN A 98 8.05 11.05 -7.07
C ASN A 98 6.99 11.47 -8.08
N MET A 99 6.35 10.52 -8.76
CA MET A 99 5.26 10.83 -9.69
C MET A 99 4.06 11.44 -9.00
N GLY A 100 3.82 11.08 -7.74
CA GLY A 100 2.72 11.62 -6.96
C GLY A 100 3.01 12.96 -6.34
N LYS A 101 4.23 13.50 -6.53
CA LYS A 101 4.67 14.75 -5.91
C LYS A 101 5.31 15.63 -6.97
N ASP A 102 5.37 16.92 -6.67
CA ASP A 102 6.20 17.84 -7.44
C ASP A 102 7.65 17.45 -7.25
N CYS A 103 8.39 17.29 -8.34
CA CYS A 103 9.76 16.81 -8.31
C CYS A 103 10.73 17.75 -7.63
N THR A 104 10.36 18.99 -7.47
CA THR A 104 11.30 20.01 -7.01
C THR A 104 11.86 19.73 -5.62
N GLY A 105 11.14 19.01 -4.81
CA GLY A 105 11.59 18.72 -3.45
C GLY A 105 12.47 17.50 -3.32
N LEU A 106 12.58 16.69 -4.34
CA LEU A 106 13.23 15.39 -4.22
C LEU A 106 14.41 15.22 -5.16
N CYS A 107 14.42 15.97 -6.17
CA CYS A 107 15.53 15.92 -7.06
C CYS A 107 16.73 16.54 -6.49
N ASN A 108 16.94 16.65 -6.26
CA ASN A 108 17.67 17.04 -6.09
C ASN A 108 18.43 16.70 -5.63
N SER A 109 18.57 16.50 -5.52
CA SER A 109 18.91 15.98 -5.34
C SER A 109 19.23 15.37 -5.85
N GLY A 110 19.57 15.46 -6.20
CA GLY A 110 19.47 14.79 -6.61
C GLY A 110 19.17 14.59 -7.09
N ASP A 111 19.04 14.97 -7.05
CA ASP A 111 18.40 14.78 -7.33
C ASP A 111 17.63 14.87 -7.70
N CYS A 112 17.34 15.40 -7.91
CA CYS A 112 16.39 15.28 -7.95
C CYS A 112 16.31 14.77 -8.20
N ASN A 113 17.23 14.81 -8.00
CA ASN A 113 17.14 14.29 -7.92
C ASN A 113 17.17 14.05 -7.91
#